data_e20a5ecb52474ecea8d4fefe3f8dd925
#
_entry.id   e20a5ecb52474ecea8d4fefe3f8dd925
#
_cell.length_a   1.000
_cell.length_b   1.000
_cell.length_c   1.000
_cell.angle_alpha   90.00
_cell.angle_beta   90.00
_cell.angle_gamma   90.00
#
_symmetry.space_group_name_H-M   'P 1'
#
loop_
_entity.id
_entity.type
_entity.pdbx_description
1 polymer ?
#
loop_
_entity_poly.entity_id
_entity_poly.type
_entity_poly.pdbx_seq_one_letter_code
_entity_poly.pdbx_strand_id
1 'polypeptide(L)'
;MSELSVNHLLGIKYITEKDIQLIFETADHFKEVINRPIKKVPSLRDITIANLFFENSTRTRLSFELAEKRLSADVINFSASQSSVTKGETLVDTVNNILSMKVDMVVMRHPNPGAGVFLSQHVKAAIVNAGDGAHEHPTQALLDSYSIRERLGDVAGKKVVIVGDILHSRVALSNIFALHKQGAEVMVCGPKTLIPKYIHELGVKVETNLRKALNWCDVANMLRIQNERLDISYFPSTREYVQQYGLTKELLASLDKEIVIMHPGPINRGVEITSEVADSRQSIILQQVENGVAIRMAVIYLLASVSK
;
A
#
# COMPACT_ATOMS: atom_id res chain seq x y z
N MET A 1 19.13 2.76 -19.76
CA MET A 1 18.20 3.12 -18.68
C MET A 1 18.17 1.96 -17.71
N SER A 2 18.14 2.22 -16.42
CA SER A 2 17.98 1.15 -15.43
C SER A 2 16.55 0.60 -15.56
N GLU A 3 16.41 -0.72 -15.58
CA GLU A 3 15.11 -1.41 -15.73
C GLU A 3 14.81 -2.18 -14.45
N LEU A 4 13.51 -2.41 -14.18
CA LEU A 4 13.11 -3.28 -13.08
C LEU A 4 13.55 -4.71 -13.36
N SER A 5 13.92 -5.44 -12.31
CA SER A 5 14.28 -6.86 -12.40
C SER A 5 13.06 -7.78 -12.65
N VAL A 6 11.85 -7.23 -12.71
CA VAL A 6 10.59 -7.96 -12.83
C VAL A 6 9.69 -7.36 -13.91
N ASN A 7 8.89 -8.20 -14.57
CA ASN A 7 7.90 -7.79 -15.57
C ASN A 7 6.53 -7.41 -14.97
N HIS A 8 6.31 -7.71 -13.69
CA HIS A 8 5.07 -7.50 -12.97
C HIS A 8 5.38 -7.01 -11.56
N LEU A 9 4.55 -6.15 -10.99
CA LEU A 9 4.62 -5.81 -9.56
C LEU A 9 3.54 -6.61 -8.80
N LEU A 10 3.85 -7.85 -8.43
CA LEU A 10 2.89 -8.75 -7.76
C LEU A 10 2.95 -8.65 -6.23
N GLY A 11 4.09 -8.26 -5.67
CA GLY A 11 4.32 -8.06 -4.25
C GLY A 11 5.72 -7.52 -4.00
N ILE A 12 5.94 -6.95 -2.82
CA ILE A 12 7.27 -6.50 -2.38
C ILE A 12 8.24 -7.67 -2.21
N LYS A 13 7.71 -8.83 -1.86
CA LYS A 13 8.51 -10.05 -1.73
C LYS A 13 9.33 -10.36 -2.98
N TYR A 14 8.81 -10.04 -4.15
CA TYR A 14 9.38 -10.44 -5.46
C TYR A 14 10.35 -9.42 -6.07
N ILE A 15 10.43 -8.21 -5.56
CA ILE A 15 11.33 -7.15 -6.04
C ILE A 15 12.56 -7.01 -5.13
N THR A 16 13.65 -6.48 -5.68
CA THR A 16 14.89 -6.25 -4.95
C THR A 16 14.91 -4.86 -4.29
N GLU A 17 15.89 -4.62 -3.40
CA GLU A 17 16.16 -3.27 -2.89
C GLU A 17 16.49 -2.29 -4.01
N LYS A 18 17.26 -2.73 -5.03
CA LYS A 18 17.60 -1.90 -6.20
C LYS A 18 16.35 -1.48 -6.98
N ASP A 19 15.36 -2.37 -7.12
CA ASP A 19 14.09 -2.03 -7.75
C ASP A 19 13.35 -0.95 -6.94
N ILE A 20 13.36 -1.07 -5.60
CA ILE A 20 12.75 -0.05 -4.72
C ILE A 20 13.44 1.30 -4.90
N GLN A 21 14.77 1.33 -4.94
CA GLN A 21 15.53 2.57 -5.16
C GLN A 21 15.21 3.18 -6.53
N LEU A 22 15.18 2.38 -7.60
CA LEU A 22 14.82 2.83 -8.94
C LEU A 22 13.41 3.42 -9.00
N ILE A 23 12.44 2.76 -8.32
CA ILE A 23 11.06 3.28 -8.21
C ILE A 23 11.07 4.62 -7.48
N PHE A 24 11.85 4.76 -6.41
CA PHE A 24 11.91 6.01 -5.63
C PHE A 24 12.55 7.15 -6.42
N GLU A 25 13.67 6.91 -7.09
CA GLU A 25 14.32 7.91 -7.97
C GLU A 25 13.37 8.37 -9.08
N THR A 26 12.65 7.42 -9.69
CA THR A 26 11.65 7.74 -10.72
C THR A 26 10.46 8.51 -10.12
N ALA A 27 10.03 8.18 -8.90
CA ALA A 27 8.98 8.89 -8.21
C ALA A 27 9.37 10.32 -7.81
N ASP A 28 10.64 10.59 -7.50
CA ASP A 28 11.15 11.94 -7.24
C ASP A 28 10.91 12.85 -8.46
N HIS A 29 11.23 12.38 -9.67
CA HIS A 29 10.95 13.11 -10.91
C HIS A 29 9.45 13.32 -11.13
N PHE A 30 8.61 12.32 -10.89
CA PHE A 30 7.17 12.48 -11.04
C PHE A 30 6.56 13.35 -9.94
N LYS A 31 7.14 13.39 -8.75
CA LYS A 31 6.73 14.32 -7.70
C LYS A 31 6.95 15.78 -8.12
N GLU A 32 8.04 16.09 -8.80
CA GLU A 32 8.21 17.41 -9.40
C GLU A 32 7.12 17.69 -10.44
N VAL A 33 6.80 16.72 -11.31
CA VAL A 33 5.77 16.88 -12.35
C VAL A 33 4.41 17.19 -11.74
N ILE A 34 3.99 16.47 -10.70
CA ILE A 34 2.66 16.69 -10.09
C ILE A 34 2.53 18.04 -9.38
N ASN A 35 3.64 18.69 -9.08
CA ASN A 35 3.69 20.03 -8.47
C ASN A 35 3.79 21.17 -9.51
N ARG A 36 3.92 20.86 -10.82
CA ARG A 36 3.94 21.87 -11.91
C ARG A 36 2.52 22.35 -12.24
N PRO A 37 2.37 23.50 -12.87
CA PRO A 37 1.09 23.95 -13.42
C PRO A 37 0.51 22.92 -14.41
N ILE A 38 1.33 22.37 -15.32
CA ILE A 38 0.98 21.28 -16.21
C ILE A 38 1.45 19.97 -15.58
N LYS A 39 0.50 19.22 -15.02
CA LYS A 39 0.74 18.00 -14.24
C LYS A 39 0.69 16.73 -15.10
N LYS A 40 0.89 16.84 -16.40
CA LYS A 40 0.76 15.74 -17.37
C LYS A 40 2.02 15.65 -18.22
N VAL A 41 2.48 14.43 -18.47
CA VAL A 41 3.62 14.10 -19.34
C VAL A 41 3.21 13.07 -20.39
N PRO A 42 3.74 13.14 -21.63
CA PRO A 42 3.33 12.24 -22.73
C PRO A 42 4.06 10.91 -22.72
N SER A 43 4.47 10.41 -21.56
CA SER A 43 5.38 9.25 -21.45
C SER A 43 4.73 7.92 -21.88
N LEU A 44 3.41 7.79 -21.74
CA LEU A 44 2.66 6.56 -22.04
C LEU A 44 1.53 6.82 -23.05
N ARG A 45 1.76 7.72 -24.04
CA ARG A 45 0.84 7.83 -25.17
C ARG A 45 0.74 6.50 -25.90
N ASP A 46 -0.46 6.16 -26.32
CA ASP A 46 -0.78 4.92 -27.05
C ASP A 46 -0.63 3.63 -26.21
N ILE A 47 -0.44 3.75 -24.88
CA ILE A 47 -0.49 2.63 -23.93
C ILE A 47 -1.87 2.61 -23.26
N THR A 48 -2.54 1.47 -23.33
CA THR A 48 -3.85 1.26 -22.71
C THR A 48 -3.71 0.43 -21.43
N ILE A 49 -4.25 0.94 -20.32
CA ILE A 49 -4.20 0.30 -19.01
C ILE A 49 -5.61 -0.03 -18.53
N ALA A 50 -5.84 -1.28 -18.12
CA ALA A 50 -7.10 -1.71 -17.56
C ALA A 50 -7.02 -1.81 -16.03
N ASN A 51 -7.86 -1.05 -15.34
CA ASN A 51 -8.07 -1.12 -13.90
C ASN A 51 -9.16 -2.14 -13.57
N LEU A 52 -8.77 -3.33 -13.10
CA LEU A 52 -9.67 -4.45 -12.79
C LEU A 52 -9.87 -4.57 -11.29
N PHE A 53 -10.93 -3.95 -10.77
CA PHE A 53 -11.22 -3.93 -9.34
C PHE A 53 -12.37 -4.89 -9.00
N PHE A 54 -12.02 -6.09 -8.52
CA PHE A 54 -12.95 -7.13 -8.05
C PHE A 54 -13.35 -6.93 -6.57
N GLU A 55 -12.71 -6.00 -5.87
CA GLU A 55 -13.01 -5.57 -4.51
C GLU A 55 -13.16 -4.04 -4.47
N ASN A 56 -14.11 -3.55 -3.69
CA ASN A 56 -14.37 -2.12 -3.57
C ASN A 56 -13.15 -1.34 -3.04
N SER A 57 -12.71 -0.34 -3.77
CA SER A 57 -11.66 0.58 -3.35
C SER A 57 -11.69 1.89 -4.12
N THR A 58 -12.34 2.88 -3.57
CA THR A 58 -12.46 4.20 -4.21
C THR A 58 -11.10 4.90 -4.32
N ARG A 59 -10.35 5.02 -3.22
CA ARG A 59 -9.08 5.76 -3.21
C ARG A 59 -8.00 5.10 -4.08
N THR A 60 -7.80 3.79 -3.95
CA THR A 60 -6.77 3.10 -4.73
C THR A 60 -7.05 3.22 -6.22
N ARG A 61 -8.31 3.01 -6.64
CA ARG A 61 -8.73 3.17 -8.04
C ARG A 61 -8.48 4.58 -8.54
N LEU A 62 -8.98 5.61 -7.82
CA LEU A 62 -8.79 7.01 -8.21
C LEU A 62 -7.32 7.40 -8.29
N SER A 63 -6.48 6.90 -7.38
CA SER A 63 -5.05 7.20 -7.40
C SER A 63 -4.31 6.54 -8.56
N PHE A 64 -4.65 5.31 -8.94
CA PHE A 64 -4.13 4.68 -10.16
C PHE A 64 -4.61 5.40 -11.41
N GLU A 65 -5.91 5.62 -11.54
CA GLU A 65 -6.49 6.34 -12.69
C GLU A 65 -5.86 7.74 -12.86
N LEU A 66 -5.62 8.45 -11.76
CA LEU A 66 -4.96 9.75 -11.82
C LEU A 66 -3.50 9.64 -12.27
N ALA A 67 -2.76 8.64 -11.78
CA ALA A 67 -1.37 8.39 -12.17
C ALA A 67 -1.27 8.08 -13.67
N GLU A 68 -2.13 7.18 -14.17
CA GLU A 68 -2.22 6.79 -15.57
C GLU A 68 -2.54 7.97 -16.48
N LYS A 69 -3.56 8.74 -16.15
CA LYS A 69 -3.93 9.96 -16.90
C LYS A 69 -2.83 11.03 -16.90
N ARG A 70 -2.04 11.15 -15.84
CA ARG A 70 -0.89 12.06 -15.78
C ARG A 70 0.26 11.59 -16.68
N LEU A 71 0.40 10.31 -16.89
CA LEU A 71 1.35 9.73 -17.85
C LEU A 71 0.84 9.75 -19.29
N SER A 72 -0.38 10.22 -19.56
CA SER A 72 -1.07 10.23 -20.86
C SER A 72 -1.45 8.84 -21.37
N ALA A 73 -1.61 7.84 -20.50
CA ALA A 73 -2.15 6.54 -20.87
C ALA A 73 -3.67 6.60 -21.09
N ASP A 74 -4.18 5.72 -21.97
CA ASP A 74 -5.60 5.44 -22.08
C ASP A 74 -6.04 4.50 -20.97
N VAL A 75 -7.17 4.83 -20.30
CA VAL A 75 -7.59 4.14 -19.08
C VAL A 75 -8.95 3.50 -19.25
N ILE A 76 -9.03 2.20 -19.02
CA ILE A 76 -10.27 1.44 -18.95
C ILE A 76 -10.53 1.03 -17.51
N ASN A 77 -11.69 1.39 -16.97
CA ASN A 77 -12.09 1.00 -15.61
C ASN A 77 -13.15 -0.10 -15.67
N PHE A 78 -12.89 -1.19 -14.99
CA PHE A 78 -13.78 -2.32 -14.81
C PHE A 78 -14.15 -2.48 -13.34
N SER A 79 -15.42 -2.72 -13.04
CA SER A 79 -15.90 -3.04 -11.70
C SER A 79 -16.74 -4.32 -11.73
N ALA A 80 -16.37 -5.29 -10.92
CA ALA A 80 -17.01 -6.61 -10.88
C ALA A 80 -18.50 -6.56 -10.48
N SER A 81 -18.92 -5.53 -9.72
CA SER A 81 -20.32 -5.37 -9.32
C SER A 81 -21.30 -5.13 -10.47
N GLN A 82 -20.79 -4.85 -11.67
CA GLN A 82 -21.60 -4.57 -12.88
C GLN A 82 -21.28 -5.53 -14.06
N SER A 83 -20.51 -6.61 -13.82
CA SER A 83 -19.93 -7.38 -14.93
C SER A 83 -20.41 -8.83 -15.05
N SER A 84 -20.05 -9.45 -16.17
CA SER A 84 -20.30 -10.86 -16.53
C SER A 84 -19.65 -11.90 -15.60
N VAL A 85 -18.77 -11.51 -14.65
CA VAL A 85 -18.25 -12.40 -13.61
C VAL A 85 -19.39 -13.06 -12.80
N THR A 86 -20.52 -12.37 -12.66
CA THR A 86 -21.75 -12.95 -12.09
C THR A 86 -22.38 -14.06 -12.93
N LYS A 87 -21.91 -14.25 -14.20
CA LYS A 87 -22.40 -15.27 -15.14
C LYS A 87 -21.54 -16.53 -15.19
N GLY A 88 -20.54 -16.67 -14.28
CA GLY A 88 -19.68 -17.85 -14.19
C GLY A 88 -18.41 -17.80 -15.05
N GLU A 89 -18.04 -16.65 -15.62
CA GLU A 89 -16.79 -16.46 -16.33
C GLU A 89 -15.58 -16.57 -15.38
N THR A 90 -14.50 -17.23 -15.81
CA THR A 90 -13.27 -17.32 -14.98
C THR A 90 -12.49 -16.01 -15.01
N LEU A 91 -11.62 -15.80 -14.00
CA LEU A 91 -10.72 -14.64 -13.95
C LEU A 91 -9.86 -14.55 -15.23
N VAL A 92 -9.32 -15.69 -15.69
CA VAL A 92 -8.46 -15.74 -16.89
C VAL A 92 -9.23 -15.39 -18.13
N ASP A 93 -10.45 -15.89 -18.30
CA ASP A 93 -11.29 -15.58 -19.48
C ASP A 93 -11.67 -14.10 -19.51
N THR A 94 -12.09 -13.55 -18.35
CA THR A 94 -12.39 -12.11 -18.21
C THR A 94 -11.21 -11.25 -18.64
N VAL A 95 -10.00 -11.57 -18.12
CA VAL A 95 -8.81 -10.78 -18.43
C VAL A 95 -8.38 -10.98 -19.89
N ASN A 96 -8.42 -12.19 -20.44
CA ASN A 96 -8.10 -12.45 -21.85
C ASN A 96 -9.05 -11.70 -22.80
N ASN A 97 -10.34 -11.63 -22.49
CA ASN A 97 -11.29 -10.83 -23.26
C ASN A 97 -10.91 -9.34 -23.28
N ILE A 98 -10.49 -8.80 -22.12
CA ILE A 98 -10.04 -7.41 -21.99
C ILE A 98 -8.72 -7.20 -22.77
N LEU A 99 -7.75 -8.10 -22.64
CA LEU A 99 -6.47 -8.02 -23.34
C LEU A 99 -6.61 -8.14 -24.86
N SER A 100 -7.63 -8.85 -25.35
CA SER A 100 -7.95 -8.96 -26.78
C SER A 100 -8.33 -7.62 -27.42
N MET A 101 -8.73 -6.62 -26.60
CA MET A 101 -8.97 -5.24 -27.02
C MET A 101 -7.68 -4.40 -27.12
N LYS A 102 -6.49 -5.04 -27.11
CA LYS A 102 -5.17 -4.39 -27.18
C LYS A 102 -4.83 -3.58 -25.91
N VAL A 103 -5.17 -4.12 -24.74
CA VAL A 103 -4.73 -3.59 -23.46
C VAL A 103 -3.30 -4.06 -23.17
N ASP A 104 -2.42 -3.15 -22.79
CA ASP A 104 -0.98 -3.39 -22.57
C ASP A 104 -0.64 -3.75 -21.13
N MET A 105 -1.40 -3.22 -20.17
CA MET A 105 -1.14 -3.40 -18.73
C MET A 105 -2.43 -3.58 -17.96
N VAL A 106 -2.37 -4.38 -16.89
CA VAL A 106 -3.48 -4.62 -15.98
C VAL A 106 -3.10 -4.18 -14.55
N VAL A 107 -3.89 -3.28 -13.98
CA VAL A 107 -3.87 -2.96 -12.54
C VAL A 107 -5.01 -3.73 -11.89
N MET A 108 -4.69 -4.70 -11.04
CA MET A 108 -5.69 -5.61 -10.49
C MET A 108 -5.80 -5.51 -8.96
N ARG A 109 -7.03 -5.44 -8.46
CA ARG A 109 -7.36 -5.60 -7.06
C ARG A 109 -8.36 -6.75 -6.89
N HIS A 110 -8.02 -7.73 -6.03
CA HIS A 110 -8.80 -8.96 -5.90
C HIS A 110 -9.01 -9.36 -4.43
N PRO A 111 -10.16 -9.95 -4.03
CA PRO A 111 -10.37 -10.42 -2.68
C PRO A 111 -9.52 -11.65 -2.32
N ASN A 112 -9.14 -12.49 -3.29
CA ASN A 112 -8.38 -13.70 -3.05
C ASN A 112 -6.86 -13.42 -3.09
N PRO A 113 -6.09 -13.87 -2.07
CA PRO A 113 -4.64 -13.82 -2.08
C PRO A 113 -4.05 -14.57 -3.27
N GLY A 114 -2.97 -14.03 -3.86
CA GLY A 114 -2.25 -14.68 -4.96
C GLY A 114 -2.90 -14.56 -6.34
N ALA A 115 -4.05 -13.90 -6.47
CA ALA A 115 -4.75 -13.76 -7.76
C ALA A 115 -3.88 -13.12 -8.84
N GLY A 116 -3.03 -12.12 -8.48
CA GLY A 116 -2.07 -11.51 -9.40
C GLY A 116 -0.97 -12.47 -9.85
N VAL A 117 -0.46 -13.29 -8.93
CA VAL A 117 0.55 -14.31 -9.23
C VAL A 117 -0.04 -15.37 -10.16
N PHE A 118 -1.24 -15.85 -9.86
CA PHE A 118 -1.95 -16.79 -10.73
C PHE A 118 -2.14 -16.22 -12.14
N LEU A 119 -2.62 -15.00 -12.25
CA LEU A 119 -2.88 -14.36 -13.54
C LEU A 119 -1.58 -14.15 -14.36
N SER A 120 -0.47 -13.80 -13.73
CA SER A 120 0.82 -13.57 -14.40
C SER A 120 1.37 -14.81 -15.14
N GLN A 121 0.91 -16.01 -14.75
CA GLN A 121 1.26 -17.26 -15.43
C GLN A 121 0.43 -17.53 -16.70
N HIS A 122 -0.64 -16.77 -16.92
CA HIS A 122 -1.62 -17.02 -17.98
C HIS A 122 -1.70 -15.89 -19.02
N VAL A 123 -1.12 -14.71 -18.71
CA VAL A 123 -1.18 -13.55 -19.61
C VAL A 123 0.21 -12.93 -19.79
N LYS A 124 0.41 -12.27 -20.95
CA LYS A 124 1.69 -11.59 -21.27
C LYS A 124 1.74 -10.13 -20.80
N ALA A 125 0.58 -9.49 -20.60
CA ALA A 125 0.51 -8.10 -20.18
C ALA A 125 1.15 -7.88 -18.79
N ALA A 126 1.76 -6.75 -18.58
CA ALA A 126 2.28 -6.38 -17.25
C ALA A 126 1.14 -6.30 -16.24
N ILE A 127 1.36 -6.82 -15.03
CA ILE A 127 0.38 -6.83 -13.96
C ILE A 127 0.89 -6.03 -12.77
N VAL A 128 0.06 -5.11 -12.27
CA VAL A 128 0.28 -4.39 -11.02
C VAL A 128 -0.75 -4.83 -9.99
N ASN A 129 -0.29 -5.40 -8.87
CA ASN A 129 -1.15 -5.76 -7.75
C ASN A 129 -1.55 -4.50 -6.97
N ALA A 130 -2.83 -4.11 -7.03
CA ALA A 130 -3.43 -3.01 -6.29
C ALA A 130 -4.04 -3.47 -4.93
N GLY A 131 -3.68 -4.67 -4.49
CA GLY A 131 -4.07 -5.31 -3.23
C GLY A 131 -4.86 -6.60 -3.44
N ASP A 132 -4.39 -7.70 -2.86
CA ASP A 132 -5.00 -9.02 -2.97
C ASP A 132 -5.23 -9.67 -1.59
N GLY A 133 -6.48 -9.87 -1.21
CA GLY A 133 -6.88 -10.49 0.05
C GLY A 133 -6.19 -9.87 1.27
N ALA A 134 -5.61 -10.71 2.13
CA ALA A 134 -4.73 -10.34 3.25
C ALA A 134 -3.23 -10.54 2.90
N HIS A 135 -2.87 -10.67 1.60
CA HIS A 135 -1.53 -11.04 1.15
C HIS A 135 -0.64 -9.79 0.97
N GLU A 136 -0.77 -9.04 -0.14
CA GLU A 136 0.09 -7.87 -0.37
C GLU A 136 -0.64 -6.67 -0.99
N HIS A 137 -0.07 -5.49 -0.76
CA HIS A 137 -0.41 -4.23 -1.44
C HIS A 137 0.89 -3.46 -1.73
N PRO A 138 1.67 -3.88 -2.75
CA PRO A 138 3.03 -3.42 -2.95
C PRO A 138 3.14 -1.90 -3.11
N THR A 139 2.26 -1.25 -3.88
CA THR A 139 2.31 0.20 -4.06
C THR A 139 1.98 0.98 -2.79
N GLN A 140 1.28 0.37 -1.81
CA GLN A 140 1.06 0.99 -0.51
C GLN A 140 2.35 0.96 0.32
N ALA A 141 3.04 -0.18 0.39
CA ALA A 141 4.30 -0.27 1.11
C ALA A 141 5.38 0.63 0.50
N LEU A 142 5.44 0.74 -0.82
CA LEU A 142 6.35 1.64 -1.50
C LEU A 142 6.07 3.11 -1.16
N LEU A 143 4.81 3.56 -1.21
CA LEU A 143 4.49 4.95 -0.83
C LEU A 143 4.71 5.22 0.65
N ASP A 144 4.49 4.23 1.52
CA ASP A 144 4.74 4.35 2.96
C ASP A 144 6.24 4.53 3.22
N SER A 145 7.09 3.65 2.68
CA SER A 145 8.56 3.75 2.79
C SER A 145 9.10 5.03 2.15
N TYR A 146 8.57 5.42 0.98
CA TYR A 146 8.93 6.68 0.32
C TYR A 146 8.60 7.88 1.21
N SER A 147 7.45 7.88 1.88
CA SER A 147 7.04 8.95 2.79
C SER A 147 7.93 9.03 4.03
N ILE A 148 8.41 7.88 4.53
CA ILE A 148 9.41 7.81 5.62
C ILE A 148 10.72 8.43 5.14
N ARG A 149 11.23 8.03 3.96
CA ARG A 149 12.44 8.60 3.37
C ARG A 149 12.35 10.12 3.23
N GLU A 150 11.24 10.60 2.70
CA GLU A 150 11.01 12.04 2.50
C GLU A 150 11.00 12.82 3.82
N ARG A 151 10.43 12.24 4.88
CA ARG A 151 10.29 12.90 6.18
C ARG A 151 11.54 12.82 7.06
N LEU A 152 12.28 11.70 7.01
CA LEU A 152 13.40 11.38 7.89
C LEU A 152 14.76 11.23 7.19
N GLY A 153 14.82 11.47 5.88
CA GLY A 153 16.04 11.41 5.04
C GLY A 153 16.36 10.00 4.56
N ASP A 154 16.17 8.97 5.36
CA ASP A 154 16.43 7.57 5.01
C ASP A 154 15.45 6.65 5.73
N VAL A 155 15.28 5.43 5.22
CA VAL A 155 14.54 4.33 5.84
C VAL A 155 15.48 3.44 6.65
N ALA A 156 16.75 3.30 6.22
CA ALA A 156 17.73 2.46 6.87
C ALA A 156 17.97 2.88 8.33
N GLY A 157 18.00 1.91 9.23
CA GLY A 157 18.18 2.12 10.67
C GLY A 157 17.01 2.78 11.40
N LYS A 158 15.92 3.14 10.71
CA LYS A 158 14.72 3.68 11.38
C LYS A 158 13.93 2.58 12.06
N LYS A 159 13.33 2.91 13.17
CA LYS A 159 12.46 2.04 13.97
C LYS A 159 11.00 2.32 13.62
N VAL A 160 10.36 1.37 12.98
CA VAL A 160 8.98 1.50 12.51
C VAL A 160 8.08 0.53 13.28
N VAL A 161 7.04 1.05 13.95
CA VAL A 161 6.00 0.20 14.53
C VAL A 161 4.75 0.22 13.66
N ILE A 162 4.22 -0.97 13.38
CA ILE A 162 2.93 -1.17 12.71
C ILE A 162 1.92 -1.58 13.78
N VAL A 163 0.87 -0.76 13.96
CA VAL A 163 -0.06 -0.91 15.08
C VAL A 163 -1.45 -1.29 14.59
N GLY A 164 -2.05 -2.32 15.18
CA GLY A 164 -3.46 -2.66 14.98
C GLY A 164 -3.71 -4.10 14.56
N ASP A 165 -4.57 -4.29 13.55
CA ASP A 165 -4.90 -5.61 13.00
C ASP A 165 -3.82 -6.07 12.01
N ILE A 166 -2.83 -6.79 12.53
CA ILE A 166 -1.72 -7.33 11.74
C ILE A 166 -2.18 -8.56 10.95
N LEU A 167 -3.05 -9.38 11.54
CA LEU A 167 -3.47 -10.69 11.01
C LEU A 167 -4.20 -10.57 9.67
N HIS A 168 -5.05 -9.56 9.51
CA HIS A 168 -5.88 -9.39 8.30
C HIS A 168 -5.37 -8.27 7.39
N SER A 169 -4.20 -7.68 7.70
CA SER A 169 -3.68 -6.51 6.99
C SER A 169 -2.65 -6.87 5.92
N ARG A 170 -3.06 -6.83 4.65
CA ARG A 170 -2.12 -6.87 3.52
C ARG A 170 -1.09 -5.72 3.54
N VAL A 171 -1.45 -4.59 4.15
CA VAL A 171 -0.56 -3.44 4.28
C VAL A 171 0.55 -3.73 5.29
N ALA A 172 0.24 -4.39 6.42
CA ALA A 172 1.24 -4.78 7.39
C ALA A 172 2.31 -5.69 6.76
N LEU A 173 1.89 -6.73 6.05
CA LEU A 173 2.82 -7.69 5.44
C LEU A 173 3.72 -7.03 4.39
N SER A 174 3.14 -6.26 3.47
CA SER A 174 3.93 -5.54 2.46
C SER A 174 4.90 -4.53 3.07
N ASN A 175 4.49 -3.81 4.13
CA ASN A 175 5.38 -2.89 4.84
C ASN A 175 6.52 -3.63 5.54
N ILE A 176 6.28 -4.78 6.18
CA ILE A 176 7.33 -5.59 6.79
C ILE A 176 8.40 -5.94 5.74
N PHE A 177 8.00 -6.44 4.57
CA PHE A 177 8.94 -6.77 3.50
C PHE A 177 9.69 -5.54 2.97
N ALA A 178 9.00 -4.42 2.72
CA ALA A 178 9.61 -3.22 2.17
C ALA A 178 10.61 -2.59 3.14
N LEU A 179 10.26 -2.50 4.41
CA LEU A 179 11.09 -1.90 5.45
C LEU A 179 12.34 -2.75 5.74
N HIS A 180 12.19 -4.08 5.82
CA HIS A 180 13.35 -4.96 6.00
C HIS A 180 14.33 -4.90 4.83
N LYS A 181 13.84 -4.87 3.58
CA LYS A 181 14.71 -4.74 2.40
C LYS A 181 15.50 -3.43 2.39
N GLN A 182 14.99 -2.40 3.05
CA GLN A 182 15.62 -1.09 3.18
C GLN A 182 16.39 -0.91 4.50
N GLY A 183 16.56 -1.97 5.30
CA GLY A 183 17.38 -1.95 6.52
C GLY A 183 16.72 -1.27 7.72
N ALA A 184 15.39 -1.12 7.76
CA ALA A 184 14.68 -0.65 8.94
C ALA A 184 14.49 -1.75 9.99
N GLU A 185 14.38 -1.36 11.26
CA GLU A 185 13.91 -2.23 12.33
C GLU A 185 12.37 -2.15 12.42
N VAL A 186 11.72 -3.31 12.37
CA VAL A 186 10.25 -3.37 12.37
C VAL A 186 9.73 -4.02 13.64
N MET A 187 8.70 -3.40 14.22
CA MET A 187 7.92 -3.94 15.32
C MET A 187 6.44 -3.97 14.94
N VAL A 188 5.72 -5.01 15.35
CA VAL A 188 4.27 -5.06 15.28
C VAL A 188 3.67 -4.92 16.67
N CYS A 189 2.59 -4.15 16.80
CA CYS A 189 1.92 -3.91 18.07
C CYS A 189 0.40 -4.03 17.92
N GLY A 190 -0.25 -4.74 18.81
CA GLY A 190 -1.70 -4.90 18.82
C GLY A 190 -2.19 -5.97 19.80
N PRO A 191 -3.51 -6.24 19.84
CA PRO A 191 -4.07 -7.35 20.59
C PRO A 191 -3.44 -8.68 20.16
N LYS A 192 -3.13 -9.56 21.10
CA LYS A 192 -2.52 -10.88 20.80
C LYS A 192 -3.33 -11.70 19.79
N THR A 193 -4.64 -11.54 19.80
CA THR A 193 -5.59 -12.20 18.89
C THR A 193 -5.49 -11.68 17.44
N LEU A 194 -4.94 -10.48 17.23
CA LEU A 194 -4.73 -9.84 15.93
C LEU A 194 -3.26 -9.88 15.47
N ILE A 195 -2.40 -10.60 16.18
CA ILE A 195 -1.01 -10.81 15.79
C ILE A 195 -0.83 -12.26 15.34
N PRO A 196 -0.37 -12.53 14.10
CA PRO A 196 -0.11 -13.89 13.64
C PRO A 196 0.89 -14.63 14.53
N LYS A 197 0.60 -15.88 14.88
CA LYS A 197 1.39 -16.68 15.84
C LYS A 197 2.90 -16.75 15.49
N TYR A 198 3.22 -16.81 14.21
CA TYR A 198 4.59 -16.99 13.72
C TYR A 198 5.15 -15.74 13.05
N ILE A 199 4.59 -14.56 13.31
CA ILE A 199 5.02 -13.30 12.68
C ILE A 199 6.50 -12.97 12.96
N HIS A 200 7.04 -13.45 14.09
CA HIS A 200 8.44 -13.26 14.47
C HIS A 200 9.42 -13.93 13.49
N GLU A 201 8.99 -14.96 12.73
CA GLU A 201 9.79 -15.60 11.69
C GLU A 201 10.09 -14.64 10.53
N LEU A 202 9.32 -13.55 10.39
CA LEU A 202 9.61 -12.46 9.45
C LEU A 202 10.66 -11.47 9.99
N GLY A 203 11.30 -11.73 11.13
CA GLY A 203 12.33 -10.87 11.71
C GLY A 203 11.78 -9.64 12.45
N VAL A 204 10.48 -9.56 12.71
CA VAL A 204 9.87 -8.43 13.41
C VAL A 204 9.83 -8.63 14.93
N LYS A 205 9.96 -7.52 15.68
CA LYS A 205 9.68 -7.49 17.12
C LYS A 205 8.18 -7.48 17.36
N VAL A 206 7.73 -8.07 18.47
CA VAL A 206 6.30 -8.11 18.84
C VAL A 206 6.14 -7.44 20.21
N GLU A 207 5.22 -6.50 20.30
CA GLU A 207 4.85 -5.80 21.52
C GLU A 207 3.30 -5.72 21.63
N THR A 208 2.77 -5.81 22.84
CA THR A 208 1.32 -5.68 23.09
C THR A 208 0.97 -4.42 23.87
N ASN A 209 1.98 -3.70 24.34
CA ASN A 209 1.81 -2.42 25.04
C ASN A 209 2.12 -1.26 24.09
N LEU A 210 1.09 -0.49 23.73
CA LEU A 210 1.21 0.60 22.77
C LEU A 210 2.22 1.66 23.21
N ARG A 211 2.21 2.09 24.49
CA ARG A 211 3.15 3.10 25.00
C ARG A 211 4.62 2.66 24.86
N LYS A 212 4.92 1.39 25.17
CA LYS A 212 6.27 0.84 24.98
C LYS A 212 6.68 0.83 23.51
N ALA A 213 5.77 0.43 22.63
CA ALA A 213 6.02 0.41 21.19
C ALA A 213 6.27 1.82 20.63
N LEU A 214 5.49 2.83 21.07
CA LEU A 214 5.64 4.22 20.63
C LEU A 214 6.94 4.86 21.16
N ASN A 215 7.34 4.60 22.39
CA ASN A 215 8.63 5.08 22.91
C ASN A 215 9.85 4.46 22.22
N TRP A 216 9.68 3.25 21.67
CA TRP A 216 10.75 2.60 20.90
C TRP A 216 10.88 3.16 19.49
N CYS A 217 9.77 3.48 18.79
CA CYS A 217 9.74 3.76 17.36
C CYS A 217 10.09 5.22 17.00
N ASP A 218 10.52 5.44 15.77
CA ASP A 218 10.63 6.74 15.12
C ASP A 218 9.38 7.04 14.26
N VAL A 219 8.72 5.97 13.78
CA VAL A 219 7.52 6.03 12.95
C VAL A 219 6.48 5.06 13.47
N ALA A 220 5.25 5.53 13.64
CA ALA A 220 4.08 4.71 13.94
C ALA A 220 3.13 4.67 12.75
N ASN A 221 2.98 3.49 12.13
CA ASN A 221 2.00 3.23 11.08
C ASN A 221 0.75 2.60 11.70
N MET A 222 -0.29 3.42 11.89
CA MET A 222 -1.54 3.01 12.51
C MET A 222 -2.44 2.34 11.47
N LEU A 223 -2.79 1.08 11.69
CA LEU A 223 -3.66 0.33 10.78
C LEU A 223 -5.13 0.56 11.11
N ARG A 224 -5.97 0.56 10.08
CA ARG A 224 -7.41 0.58 10.23
C ARG A 224 -7.92 -0.72 10.84
N ILE A 225 -8.79 -0.64 11.83
CA ILE A 225 -9.58 -1.80 12.28
C ILE A 225 -10.73 -2.02 11.29
N GLN A 226 -10.75 -3.20 10.68
CA GLN A 226 -11.70 -3.56 9.62
C GLN A 226 -12.88 -4.34 10.20
N ASN A 227 -13.72 -3.67 11.02
CA ASN A 227 -14.86 -4.33 11.68
C ASN A 227 -15.78 -5.07 10.69
N GLU A 228 -15.86 -4.58 9.45
CA GLU A 228 -16.66 -5.19 8.38
C GLU A 228 -16.10 -6.53 7.84
N ARG A 229 -14.88 -6.90 8.21
CA ARG A 229 -14.23 -8.17 7.82
C ARG A 229 -14.11 -9.14 8.98
N LEU A 230 -14.50 -8.72 10.18
CA LEU A 230 -14.39 -9.53 11.38
C LEU A 230 -15.71 -10.25 11.64
N ASP A 231 -15.84 -11.48 11.15
CA ASP A 231 -16.98 -12.36 11.45
C ASP A 231 -16.97 -12.84 12.91
N ILE A 232 -15.84 -12.68 13.61
CA ILE A 232 -15.62 -13.06 15.00
C ILE A 232 -15.03 -11.86 15.76
N SER A 233 -15.45 -11.65 17.01
CA SER A 233 -14.88 -10.63 17.87
C SER A 233 -13.47 -11.04 18.33
N TYR A 234 -12.44 -10.38 17.79
CA TYR A 234 -11.04 -10.59 18.18
C TYR A 234 -10.63 -9.77 19.41
N PHE A 235 -11.48 -8.85 19.85
CA PHE A 235 -11.32 -8.05 21.08
C PHE A 235 -12.72 -7.77 21.67
N PRO A 236 -12.83 -7.53 22.98
CA PRO A 236 -14.12 -7.48 23.68
C PRO A 236 -15.05 -6.37 23.19
N SER A 237 -14.51 -5.21 22.84
CA SER A 237 -15.28 -4.08 22.30
C SER A 237 -14.39 -3.05 21.63
N THR A 238 -14.95 -2.26 20.70
CA THR A 238 -14.26 -1.10 20.10
C THR A 238 -13.77 -0.12 21.17
N ARG A 239 -14.53 0.07 22.24
CA ARG A 239 -14.14 0.95 23.36
C ARG A 239 -12.87 0.47 24.04
N GLU A 240 -12.74 -0.82 24.30
CA GLU A 240 -11.54 -1.40 24.90
C GLU A 240 -10.34 -1.33 23.96
N TYR A 241 -10.55 -1.57 22.65
CA TYR A 241 -9.50 -1.34 21.64
C TYR A 241 -8.99 0.11 21.68
N VAL A 242 -9.89 1.09 21.67
CA VAL A 242 -9.54 2.53 21.74
C VAL A 242 -8.74 2.84 22.99
N GLN A 243 -9.13 2.31 24.15
CA GLN A 243 -8.41 2.54 25.42
C GLN A 243 -6.99 1.97 25.41
N GLN A 244 -6.76 0.83 24.75
CA GLN A 244 -5.46 0.14 24.78
C GLN A 244 -4.57 0.50 23.59
N TYR A 245 -5.16 0.74 22.39
CA TYR A 245 -4.44 0.89 21.13
C TYR A 245 -4.78 2.15 20.35
N GLY A 246 -5.73 2.97 20.83
CA GLY A 246 -6.06 4.25 20.21
C GLY A 246 -4.95 5.27 20.45
N LEU A 247 -4.48 5.91 19.37
CA LEU A 247 -3.47 6.96 19.45
C LEU A 247 -4.15 8.32 19.72
N THR A 248 -3.95 8.84 20.94
CA THR A 248 -4.54 10.11 21.40
C THR A 248 -3.47 11.18 21.57
N LYS A 249 -3.93 12.45 21.65
CA LYS A 249 -3.05 13.61 21.90
C LYS A 249 -2.33 13.49 23.24
N GLU A 250 -3.02 13.02 24.27
CA GLU A 250 -2.47 12.84 25.62
C GLU A 250 -1.38 11.77 25.62
N LEU A 251 -1.63 10.66 24.91
CA LEU A 251 -0.61 9.61 24.78
C LEU A 251 0.63 10.14 24.06
N LEU A 252 0.47 10.85 22.93
CA LEU A 252 1.59 11.46 22.20
C LEU A 252 2.37 12.46 23.06
N ALA A 253 1.68 13.32 23.79
CA ALA A 253 2.31 14.31 24.66
C ALA A 253 3.09 13.68 25.85
N SER A 254 2.79 12.43 26.16
CA SER A 254 3.44 11.65 27.23
C SER A 254 4.63 10.81 26.77
N LEU A 255 4.98 10.86 25.48
CA LEU A 255 6.16 10.16 24.95
C LEU A 255 7.42 10.97 25.20
N ASP A 256 8.54 10.27 25.32
CA ASP A 256 9.85 10.88 25.57
C ASP A 256 10.45 11.56 24.31
N LYS A 257 9.84 11.35 23.13
CA LYS A 257 10.29 11.89 21.85
C LYS A 257 9.13 12.13 20.87
N GLU A 258 9.38 12.98 19.88
CA GLU A 258 8.47 13.12 18.73
C GLU A 258 8.62 11.93 17.80
N ILE A 259 7.49 11.44 17.27
CA ILE A 259 7.41 10.36 16.29
C ILE A 259 6.63 10.80 15.07
N VAL A 260 6.90 10.19 13.92
CA VAL A 260 6.11 10.39 12.70
C VAL A 260 4.89 9.46 12.72
N ILE A 261 3.73 10.01 12.37
CA ILE A 261 2.46 9.26 12.37
C ILE A 261 1.99 9.05 10.94
N MET A 262 1.69 7.80 10.63
CA MET A 262 1.22 7.32 9.34
C MET A 262 -0.07 6.54 9.48
N HIS A 263 -0.84 6.47 8.38
CA HIS A 263 -2.04 5.64 8.29
C HIS A 263 -2.37 5.35 6.81
N PRO A 264 -2.55 4.09 6.40
CA PRO A 264 -2.82 3.75 4.99
C PRO A 264 -4.23 4.17 4.53
N GLY A 265 -5.08 4.61 5.47
CA GLY A 265 -6.46 5.04 5.25
C GLY A 265 -7.42 3.91 4.80
N PRO A 266 -8.76 4.14 4.90
CA PRO A 266 -9.41 5.29 5.54
C PRO A 266 -9.20 5.27 7.05
N ILE A 267 -9.21 6.45 7.67
CA ILE A 267 -9.13 6.58 9.12
C ILE A 267 -10.51 6.38 9.72
N ASN A 268 -10.62 5.56 10.77
CA ASN A 268 -11.77 5.58 11.67
C ASN A 268 -11.42 6.54 12.83
N ARG A 269 -11.72 7.83 12.64
CA ARG A 269 -11.42 8.87 13.64
C ARG A 269 -12.08 8.55 14.99
N GLY A 270 -11.28 8.59 16.05
CA GLY A 270 -11.72 8.21 17.40
C GLY A 270 -11.63 6.71 17.69
N VAL A 271 -11.14 5.88 16.76
CA VAL A 271 -10.87 4.46 16.98
C VAL A 271 -9.36 4.23 17.06
N GLU A 272 -8.68 4.06 15.92
CA GLU A 272 -7.23 3.85 15.90
C GLU A 272 -6.41 5.13 16.10
N ILE A 273 -7.00 6.30 15.78
CA ILE A 273 -6.35 7.61 15.90
C ILE A 273 -7.41 8.70 16.14
N THR A 274 -7.14 9.64 17.03
CA THR A 274 -8.02 10.80 17.24
C THR A 274 -7.85 11.83 16.13
N SER A 275 -8.85 12.73 15.97
CA SER A 275 -8.80 13.78 14.95
C SER A 275 -7.62 14.73 15.17
N GLU A 276 -7.37 15.12 16.42
CA GLU A 276 -6.27 16.02 16.80
C GLU A 276 -4.91 15.45 16.41
N VAL A 277 -4.74 14.14 16.53
CA VAL A 277 -3.51 13.44 16.14
C VAL A 277 -3.40 13.30 14.64
N ALA A 278 -4.49 12.90 13.96
CA ALA A 278 -4.51 12.74 12.51
C ALA A 278 -4.21 14.06 11.78
N ASP A 279 -4.61 15.19 12.36
CA ASP A 279 -4.45 16.53 11.80
C ASP A 279 -3.24 17.28 12.41
N SER A 280 -2.38 16.60 13.19
CA SER A 280 -1.20 17.18 13.82
C SER A 280 -0.02 17.33 12.84
N ARG A 281 0.98 18.15 13.24
CA ARG A 281 2.26 18.32 12.51
C ARG A 281 3.11 17.04 12.40
N GLN A 282 2.88 16.08 13.28
CA GLN A 282 3.58 14.78 13.29
C GLN A 282 2.97 13.81 12.29
N SER A 283 1.74 14.07 11.85
CA SER A 283 1.00 13.26 10.87
C SER A 283 1.43 13.58 9.46
N ILE A 284 1.81 12.54 8.70
CA ILE A 284 2.13 12.65 7.26
C ILE A 284 1.09 11.93 6.39
N ILE A 285 -0.12 11.72 6.91
CA ILE A 285 -1.17 10.92 6.25
C ILE A 285 -1.57 11.51 4.89
N LEU A 286 -1.74 12.83 4.78
CA LEU A 286 -2.06 13.47 3.50
C LEU A 286 -0.87 13.45 2.53
N GLN A 287 0.35 13.51 3.05
CA GLN A 287 1.57 13.37 2.26
C GLN A 287 1.70 11.95 1.67
N GLN A 288 1.31 10.90 2.43
CA GLN A 288 1.21 9.54 1.90
C GLN A 288 0.26 9.47 0.70
N VAL A 289 -0.87 10.19 0.73
CA VAL A 289 -1.83 10.22 -0.39
C VAL A 289 -1.21 10.84 -1.64
N GLU A 290 -0.52 11.96 -1.49
CA GLU A 290 0.19 12.64 -2.59
C GLU A 290 1.31 11.74 -3.14
N ASN A 291 2.16 11.20 -2.27
CA ASN A 291 3.25 10.30 -2.62
C ASN A 291 2.75 9.05 -3.34
N GLY A 292 1.54 8.60 -2.98
CA GLY A 292 0.90 7.48 -3.65
C GLY A 292 0.65 7.69 -5.14
N VAL A 293 0.43 8.92 -5.58
CA VAL A 293 0.29 9.22 -7.02
C VAL A 293 1.65 9.14 -7.71
N ALA A 294 2.70 9.75 -7.15
CA ALA A 294 4.05 9.73 -7.72
C ALA A 294 4.61 8.30 -7.81
N ILE A 295 4.47 7.50 -6.75
CA ILE A 295 4.88 6.08 -6.73
C ILE A 295 4.15 5.26 -7.79
N ARG A 296 2.83 5.45 -7.95
CA ARG A 296 2.06 4.73 -8.97
C ARG A 296 2.45 5.14 -10.38
N MET A 297 2.73 6.43 -10.61
CA MET A 297 3.30 6.90 -11.87
C MET A 297 4.65 6.22 -12.17
N ALA A 298 5.55 6.14 -11.18
CA ALA A 298 6.86 5.51 -11.33
C ALA A 298 6.74 4.01 -11.66
N VAL A 299 5.92 3.28 -10.91
CA VAL A 299 5.69 1.83 -11.13
C VAL A 299 5.14 1.56 -12.52
N ILE A 300 4.10 2.28 -12.93
CA ILE A 300 3.45 2.11 -14.24
C ILE A 300 4.43 2.44 -15.37
N TYR A 301 5.17 3.56 -15.23
CA TYR A 301 6.16 3.99 -16.23
C TYR A 301 7.27 2.95 -16.42
N LEU A 302 7.86 2.46 -15.32
CA LEU A 302 8.95 1.49 -15.36
C LEU A 302 8.50 0.14 -15.94
N LEU A 303 7.34 -0.37 -15.54
CA LEU A 303 6.81 -1.63 -16.09
C LEU A 303 6.44 -1.53 -17.57
N ALA A 304 5.92 -0.39 -18.02
CA ALA A 304 5.63 -0.19 -19.44
C ALA A 304 6.90 -0.12 -20.31
N SER A 305 8.06 0.24 -19.72
CA SER A 305 9.35 0.27 -20.42
C SER A 305 9.94 -1.12 -20.62
N VAL A 306 9.65 -2.08 -19.74
CA VAL A 306 10.12 -3.48 -19.83
C VAL A 306 9.31 -4.27 -20.89
N SER A 307 8.07 -3.86 -21.15
CA SER A 307 7.14 -4.57 -22.05
C SER A 307 7.36 -4.24 -23.55
N LYS A 308 8.32 -3.38 -23.87
CA LYS A 308 8.75 -3.03 -25.22
C LYS A 308 9.99 -3.81 -25.63
#